data_f39f02dc37caebe3c1f7ceb2a0738bd1
#
_entry.id   f39f02dc37caebe3c1f7ceb2a0738bd1
#
_cell.length_a   1.000
_cell.length_b   1.000
_cell.length_c   1.000
_cell.angle_alpha   90.00
_cell.angle_beta   90.00
_cell.angle_gamma   90.00
#
_symmetry.space_group_name_H-M   'P 1'
#
loop_
_entity.id
_entity.type
_entity.pdbx_description
1 polymer ?
#
loop_
_entity_poly.entity_id
_entity_poly.type
_entity_poly.pdbx_seq_one_letter_code
_entity_poly.pdbx_strand_id
1 'polypeptide(L)'
;THYYGGIRKYQWATIPLAMHGVVITKDGTAVDICIGEDEGDPVFCVTDLLPHLAAEQNERKLKDGIKGEELNVLVGSIPYAGEEIKEPVKLLVLKLLNEKYGMTEKDFTRAEIEMVPAVKATDVGLDRSLVGAYGQDDKVCAYTAMTAEMATEKPE
;
A
#
# COMPACT_ATOMS: atom_id res chain seq x y z
N THR A 1 7.20 -6.56 -5.29
CA THR A 1 7.25 -5.19 -4.73
C THR A 1 8.69 -4.77 -4.46
N HIS A 2 8.90 -3.45 -4.42
CA HIS A 2 10.13 -2.81 -4.01
C HIS A 2 9.79 -1.80 -2.91
N TYR A 3 10.55 -1.76 -1.82
CA TYR A 3 10.39 -0.73 -0.80
C TYR A 3 11.48 0.34 -0.95
N TYR A 4 11.12 1.58 -0.67
CA TYR A 4 12.00 2.73 -0.73
C TYR A 4 12.32 3.24 0.68
N GLY A 5 13.61 3.58 0.92
CA GLY A 5 14.07 4.04 2.22
C GLY A 5 14.20 2.92 3.26
N GLY A 6 14.29 3.30 4.52
CA GLY A 6 14.38 2.37 5.64
C GLY A 6 13.00 2.07 6.22
N ILE A 7 12.55 0.82 6.11
CA ILE A 7 11.32 0.35 6.72
C ILE A 7 11.57 -0.81 7.69
N ARG A 8 10.73 -0.94 8.69
CA ARG A 8 10.66 -2.13 9.54
C ARG A 8 9.67 -3.11 8.92
N LYS A 9 10.16 -3.99 8.06
CA LYS A 9 9.36 -4.86 7.18
C LYS A 9 8.26 -5.64 7.90
N TYR A 10 8.52 -6.13 9.11
CA TYR A 10 7.55 -6.88 9.90
C TYR A 10 6.29 -6.07 10.27
N GLN A 11 6.36 -4.73 10.28
CA GLN A 11 5.20 -3.87 10.56
C GLN A 11 4.23 -3.79 9.37
N TRP A 12 4.64 -4.23 8.20
CA TRP A 12 3.85 -4.20 6.97
C TRP A 12 3.05 -5.47 6.73
N ALA A 13 3.37 -6.56 7.44
CA ALA A 13 2.61 -7.80 7.34
C ALA A 13 1.27 -7.68 8.07
N THR A 14 0.25 -8.28 7.51
CA THR A 14 -1.11 -8.43 8.06
C THR A 14 -1.90 -7.15 8.29
N ILE A 15 -1.34 -5.98 8.02
CA ILE A 15 -2.10 -4.74 8.08
C ILE A 15 -2.83 -4.46 6.76
N PRO A 16 -3.99 -3.77 6.79
CA PRO A 16 -4.66 -3.34 5.58
C PRO A 16 -3.81 -2.31 4.83
N LEU A 17 -3.69 -2.50 3.52
CA LEU A 17 -2.97 -1.59 2.62
C LEU A 17 -3.94 -1.02 1.57
N ALA A 18 -3.73 0.23 1.23
CA ALA A 18 -4.34 0.92 0.10
C ALA A 18 -3.36 0.98 -1.07
N MET A 19 -3.89 1.04 -2.28
CA MET A 19 -3.13 1.19 -3.52
C MET A 19 -3.33 2.61 -4.05
N HIS A 20 -2.24 3.34 -4.23
CA HIS A 20 -2.21 4.65 -4.87
C HIS A 20 -1.29 4.63 -6.07
N GLY A 21 -1.55 5.47 -7.02
CA GLY A 21 -0.59 5.64 -8.12
C GLY A 21 -1.16 6.33 -9.33
N VAL A 22 -0.33 6.42 -10.35
CA VAL A 22 -0.69 6.92 -11.66
C VAL A 22 -0.28 5.93 -12.73
N VAL A 23 -1.13 5.74 -13.70
CA VAL A 23 -0.87 4.91 -14.88
C VAL A 23 -0.98 5.78 -16.10
N ILE A 24 0.03 5.73 -16.97
CA ILE A 24 -0.03 6.39 -18.29
C ILE A 24 -0.47 5.35 -19.31
N THR A 25 -1.68 5.50 -19.80
CA THR A 25 -2.24 4.62 -20.82
C THR A 25 -1.55 4.81 -22.18
N LYS A 26 -1.83 3.90 -23.12
CA LYS A 26 -1.17 3.90 -24.45
C LYS A 26 -1.36 5.20 -25.23
N ASP A 27 -2.49 5.87 -25.05
CA ASP A 27 -2.81 7.15 -25.73
C ASP A 27 -2.21 8.38 -25.00
N GLY A 28 -1.48 8.16 -23.89
CA GLY A 28 -0.86 9.23 -23.13
C GLY A 28 -1.72 9.80 -22.00
N THR A 29 -2.91 9.27 -21.79
CA THR A 29 -3.79 9.71 -20.69
C THR A 29 -3.24 9.27 -19.34
N ALA A 30 -3.15 10.19 -18.38
CA ALA A 30 -2.84 9.87 -17.00
C ALA A 30 -4.13 9.43 -16.27
N VAL A 31 -4.07 8.27 -15.63
CA VAL A 31 -5.17 7.70 -14.84
C VAL A 31 -4.71 7.54 -13.41
N ASP A 32 -5.33 8.26 -12.49
CA ASP A 32 -5.07 8.14 -11.06
C ASP A 32 -5.74 6.88 -10.50
N ILE A 33 -4.99 6.13 -9.70
CA ILE A 33 -5.48 4.94 -8.99
C ILE A 33 -5.52 5.25 -7.51
N CYS A 34 -6.70 5.00 -6.90
CA CYS A 34 -6.89 5.01 -5.46
C CYS A 34 -7.87 3.88 -5.12
N ILE A 35 -7.40 2.89 -4.34
CA ILE A 35 -8.21 1.75 -3.90
C ILE A 35 -7.83 1.44 -2.45
N GLY A 36 -8.83 1.38 -1.56
CA GLY A 36 -8.65 0.95 -0.17
C GLY A 36 -8.82 2.06 0.86
N GLU A 37 -9.21 3.28 0.46
CA GLU A 37 -9.45 4.39 1.37
C GLU A 37 -10.92 4.74 1.54
N ASP A 38 -11.74 4.50 0.51
CA ASP A 38 -13.17 4.76 0.56
C ASP A 38 -13.92 3.65 1.30
N GLU A 39 -15.06 4.01 1.88
CA GLU A 39 -15.95 3.03 2.51
C GLU A 39 -16.47 2.03 1.47
N GLY A 40 -16.23 0.75 1.73
CA GLY A 40 -16.60 -0.32 0.81
C GLY A 40 -15.51 -0.72 -0.19
N ASP A 41 -14.40 0.00 -0.26
CA ASP A 41 -13.25 -0.44 -1.05
C ASP A 41 -12.63 -1.72 -0.48
N PRO A 42 -12.16 -2.63 -1.32
CA PRO A 42 -11.29 -3.71 -0.88
C PRO A 42 -9.95 -3.16 -0.43
N VAL A 43 -9.33 -3.80 0.56
CA VAL A 43 -7.95 -3.53 0.96
C VAL A 43 -7.03 -4.66 0.52
N PHE A 44 -5.74 -4.37 0.50
CA PHE A 44 -4.68 -5.33 0.21
C PHE A 44 -3.93 -5.69 1.49
N CYS A 45 -3.11 -6.72 1.47
CA CYS A 45 -2.21 -7.03 2.59
C CYS A 45 -0.97 -7.79 2.13
N VAL A 46 0.09 -7.68 2.90
CA VAL A 46 1.19 -8.63 2.89
C VAL A 46 0.83 -9.74 3.87
N THR A 47 0.77 -10.99 3.39
CA THR A 47 0.44 -12.13 4.23
C THR A 47 1.63 -12.54 5.10
N ASP A 48 1.36 -13.18 6.23
CA ASP A 48 2.37 -13.77 7.10
C ASP A 48 2.06 -15.24 7.39
N LEU A 49 3.03 -15.95 7.94
CA LEU A 49 2.89 -17.36 8.26
C LEU A 49 2.14 -17.55 9.59
N LEU A 50 1.35 -18.60 9.65
CA LEU A 50 0.77 -19.09 10.91
C LEU A 50 1.89 -19.57 11.84
N PRO A 51 1.71 -19.49 13.17
CA PRO A 51 2.72 -19.93 14.13
C PRO A 51 3.26 -21.36 13.89
N HIS A 52 2.39 -22.25 13.44
CA HIS A 52 2.76 -23.65 13.15
C HIS A 52 3.65 -23.82 11.90
N LEU A 53 3.66 -22.85 11.01
CA LEU A 53 4.46 -22.84 9.79
C LEU A 53 5.68 -21.92 9.89
N ALA A 54 5.74 -21.10 10.93
CA ALA A 54 6.74 -20.04 11.10
C ALA A 54 8.00 -20.46 11.90
N ALA A 55 8.24 -21.74 12.10
CA ALA A 55 9.34 -22.22 12.96
C ALA A 55 10.71 -21.64 12.52
N GLU A 56 11.04 -21.72 11.23
CA GLU A 56 12.27 -21.13 10.70
C GLU A 56 12.28 -19.61 10.78
N GLN A 57 11.13 -18.97 10.49
CA GLN A 57 10.99 -17.52 10.54
C GLN A 57 11.19 -16.98 11.96
N ASN A 58 10.69 -17.69 12.98
CA ASN A 58 10.81 -17.32 14.38
C ASN A 58 12.27 -17.30 14.89
N GLU A 59 13.15 -18.09 14.29
CA GLU A 59 14.58 -18.12 14.61
C GLU A 59 15.37 -16.97 13.98
N ARG A 60 14.77 -16.20 13.08
CA ARG A 60 15.41 -15.08 12.40
C ARG A 60 15.54 -13.87 13.34
N LYS A 61 16.54 -13.03 13.10
CA LYS A 61 16.60 -11.72 13.77
C LYS A 61 15.40 -10.87 13.33
N LEU A 62 14.88 -10.02 14.21
CA LEU A 62 13.70 -9.19 13.93
C LEU A 62 13.80 -8.42 12.60
N LYS A 63 14.96 -7.90 12.25
CA LYS A 63 15.19 -7.20 10.98
C LYS A 63 15.02 -8.08 9.74
N ASP A 64 15.17 -9.39 9.90
CA ASP A 64 15.13 -10.41 8.86
C ASP A 64 13.90 -11.33 9.01
N GLY A 65 13.06 -11.09 9.99
CA GLY A 65 11.83 -11.85 10.27
C GLY A 65 10.94 -11.94 9.03
N ILE A 66 10.81 -10.83 8.33
CA ILE A 66 10.27 -10.77 6.96
C ILE A 66 11.36 -10.20 6.06
N LYS A 67 11.74 -10.93 5.03
CA LYS A 67 12.72 -10.48 4.03
C LYS A 67 12.05 -9.54 3.01
N GLY A 68 12.85 -8.72 2.32
CA GLY A 68 12.33 -7.82 1.29
C GLY A 68 11.56 -8.56 0.18
N GLU A 69 12.07 -9.72 -0.21
CA GLU A 69 11.49 -10.60 -1.22
C GLU A 69 10.18 -11.27 -0.77
N GLU A 70 9.90 -11.28 0.53
CA GLU A 70 8.68 -11.82 1.12
C GLU A 70 7.56 -10.76 1.24
N LEU A 71 7.86 -9.48 1.00
CA LEU A 71 6.87 -8.39 0.96
C LEU A 71 6.01 -8.44 -0.32
N ASN A 72 5.31 -9.55 -0.54
CA ASN A 72 4.40 -9.69 -1.66
C ASN A 72 2.98 -9.32 -1.25
N VAL A 73 2.40 -8.38 -1.97
CA VAL A 73 1.04 -7.92 -1.70
C VAL A 73 0.03 -8.86 -2.34
N LEU A 74 -0.89 -9.37 -1.54
CA LEU A 74 -2.02 -10.17 -2.02
C LEU A 74 -3.04 -9.25 -2.68
N VAL A 75 -3.25 -9.44 -3.99
CA VAL A 75 -4.16 -8.62 -4.80
C VAL A 75 -5.43 -9.36 -5.25
N GLY A 76 -5.47 -10.68 -5.10
CA GLY A 76 -6.62 -11.50 -5.46
C GLY A 76 -6.30 -12.99 -5.39
N SER A 77 -7.36 -13.83 -5.36
CA SER A 77 -7.23 -15.28 -5.29
C SER A 77 -8.27 -16.03 -6.12
N ILE A 78 -9.29 -15.34 -6.62
CA ILE A 78 -10.36 -15.98 -7.41
C ILE A 78 -9.89 -16.13 -8.86
N PRO A 79 -9.95 -17.33 -9.46
CA PRO A 79 -9.62 -17.52 -10.85
C PRO A 79 -10.75 -16.98 -11.77
N TYR A 80 -10.39 -16.43 -12.90
CA TYR A 80 -11.34 -16.17 -13.98
C TYR A 80 -11.89 -17.49 -14.50
N ALA A 81 -13.21 -17.58 -14.66
CA ALA A 81 -13.86 -18.79 -15.15
C ALA A 81 -13.59 -18.98 -16.65
N GLY A 82 -13.06 -20.12 -17.04
CA GLY A 82 -12.76 -20.51 -18.42
C GLY A 82 -11.82 -21.70 -18.46
N GLU A 83 -11.84 -22.42 -19.56
CA GLU A 83 -10.94 -23.55 -19.80
C GLU A 83 -9.59 -23.06 -20.35
N GLU A 84 -8.50 -23.74 -20.00
CA GLU A 84 -7.13 -23.53 -20.52
C GLU A 84 -6.54 -22.13 -20.32
N ILE A 85 -6.95 -21.37 -19.29
CA ILE A 85 -6.35 -20.08 -18.96
C ILE A 85 -5.07 -20.26 -18.16
N LYS A 86 -3.94 -19.80 -18.70
CA LYS A 86 -2.62 -20.00 -18.09
C LYS A 86 -2.47 -19.31 -16.71
N GLU A 87 -3.03 -18.12 -16.53
CA GLU A 87 -2.93 -17.30 -15.30
C GLU A 87 -4.32 -16.74 -14.92
N PRO A 88 -5.25 -17.60 -14.48
CA PRO A 88 -6.66 -17.18 -14.35
C PRO A 88 -6.89 -16.14 -13.25
N VAL A 89 -6.14 -16.17 -12.15
CA VAL A 89 -6.25 -15.15 -11.08
C VAL A 89 -5.76 -13.80 -11.58
N LYS A 90 -4.62 -13.77 -12.25
CA LYS A 90 -4.08 -12.54 -12.86
C LYS A 90 -5.07 -11.95 -13.88
N LEU A 91 -5.68 -12.81 -14.69
CA LEU A 91 -6.66 -12.36 -15.69
C LEU A 91 -7.88 -11.70 -15.03
N LEU A 92 -8.40 -12.26 -13.92
CA LEU A 92 -9.51 -11.63 -13.20
C LEU A 92 -9.12 -10.26 -12.62
N VAL A 93 -7.95 -10.18 -11.99
CA VAL A 93 -7.44 -8.89 -11.45
C VAL A 93 -7.29 -7.84 -12.56
N LEU A 94 -6.69 -8.22 -13.70
CA LEU A 94 -6.56 -7.33 -14.86
C LEU A 94 -7.91 -6.90 -15.41
N LYS A 95 -8.89 -7.79 -15.45
CA LYS A 95 -10.25 -7.46 -15.87
C LYS A 95 -10.89 -6.41 -14.95
N LEU A 96 -10.80 -6.60 -13.63
CA LEU A 96 -11.35 -5.65 -12.65
C LEU A 96 -10.69 -4.25 -12.78
N LEU A 97 -9.38 -4.21 -12.96
CA LEU A 97 -8.65 -2.96 -13.19
C LEU A 97 -9.02 -2.32 -14.54
N ASN A 98 -9.24 -3.12 -15.58
CA ASN A 98 -9.72 -2.62 -16.86
C ASN A 98 -11.13 -2.04 -16.76
N GLU A 99 -12.05 -2.72 -16.07
CA GLU A 99 -13.43 -2.24 -15.88
C GLU A 99 -13.49 -0.93 -15.09
N LYS A 100 -12.63 -0.75 -14.07
CA LYS A 100 -12.63 0.45 -13.22
C LYS A 100 -11.83 1.60 -13.85
N TYR A 101 -10.70 1.32 -14.48
CA TYR A 101 -9.71 2.33 -14.90
C TYR A 101 -9.35 2.31 -16.39
N GLY A 102 -9.91 1.38 -17.17
CA GLY A 102 -9.61 1.24 -18.61
C GLY A 102 -8.20 0.73 -18.92
N MET A 103 -7.40 0.36 -17.89
CA MET A 103 -6.01 -0.03 -18.09
C MET A 103 -5.86 -1.49 -18.55
N THR A 104 -4.77 -1.75 -19.24
CA THR A 104 -4.38 -3.08 -19.70
C THR A 104 -3.06 -3.52 -19.05
N GLU A 105 -2.68 -4.79 -19.19
CA GLU A 105 -1.41 -5.30 -18.65
C GLU A 105 -0.19 -4.50 -19.13
N LYS A 106 -0.19 -4.01 -20.35
CA LYS A 106 0.91 -3.21 -20.93
C LYS A 106 1.06 -1.84 -20.27
N ASP A 107 0.00 -1.31 -19.71
CA ASP A 107 0.04 0.00 -19.06
C ASP A 107 0.79 -0.05 -17.72
N PHE A 108 0.89 -1.23 -17.08
CA PHE A 108 1.71 -1.42 -15.88
C PHE A 108 3.20 -1.11 -16.09
N THR A 109 3.72 -1.21 -17.29
CA THR A 109 5.12 -0.83 -17.59
C THR A 109 5.37 0.67 -17.48
N ARG A 110 4.30 1.46 -17.39
CA ARG A 110 4.30 2.92 -17.28
C ARG A 110 3.50 3.38 -16.06
N ALA A 111 3.30 2.48 -15.11
CA ALA A 111 2.59 2.75 -13.87
C ALA A 111 3.58 3.03 -12.76
N GLU A 112 3.28 4.02 -11.95
CA GLU A 112 3.89 4.22 -10.64
C GLU A 112 2.82 3.93 -9.59
N ILE A 113 2.98 2.80 -8.88
CA ILE A 113 1.99 2.29 -7.93
C ILE A 113 2.65 2.09 -6.60
N GLU A 114 2.06 2.67 -5.57
CA GLU A 114 2.49 2.59 -4.18
C GLU A 114 1.46 1.86 -3.33
N MET A 115 1.96 1.05 -2.40
CA MET A 115 1.13 0.41 -1.38
C MET A 115 1.41 1.07 -0.04
N VAL A 116 0.38 1.65 0.56
CA VAL A 116 0.47 2.38 1.82
C VAL A 116 -0.52 1.82 2.84
N PRO A 117 -0.28 1.97 4.16
CA PRO A 117 -1.26 1.56 5.16
C PRO A 117 -2.61 2.25 4.97
N ALA A 118 -3.70 1.47 4.88
CA ALA A 118 -5.07 1.94 4.71
C ALA A 118 -5.71 2.33 6.06
N VAL A 119 -4.93 2.91 6.96
CA VAL A 119 -5.40 3.29 8.31
C VAL A 119 -5.64 4.78 8.35
N LYS A 120 -6.84 5.17 8.73
CA LYS A 120 -7.17 6.58 8.95
C LYS A 120 -6.49 7.11 10.21
N ALA A 121 -6.14 8.39 10.21
CA ALA A 121 -5.71 9.07 11.41
C ALA A 121 -6.79 8.96 12.49
N THR A 122 -6.40 8.62 13.71
CA THR A 122 -7.33 8.39 14.81
C THR A 122 -6.74 8.85 16.15
N ASP A 123 -7.61 9.18 17.08
CA ASP A 123 -7.20 9.47 18.46
C ASP A 123 -6.66 8.23 19.15
N VAL A 124 -5.59 8.38 19.92
CA VAL A 124 -4.97 7.32 20.70
C VAL A 124 -4.97 7.70 22.18
N GLY A 125 -5.31 6.72 23.04
CA GLY A 125 -5.50 6.87 24.46
C GLY A 125 -6.94 7.16 24.83
N LEU A 126 -7.33 6.84 26.07
CA LEU A 126 -8.67 7.12 26.59
C LEU A 126 -8.93 8.64 26.67
N ASP A 127 -7.90 9.40 26.91
CA ASP A 127 -7.91 10.86 26.98
C ASP A 127 -7.79 11.55 25.60
N ARG A 128 -7.60 10.74 24.52
CA ARG A 128 -7.44 11.23 23.14
C ARG A 128 -6.28 12.21 22.96
N SER A 129 -5.25 12.11 23.79
CA SER A 129 -4.13 13.06 23.80
C SER A 129 -3.13 12.87 22.66
N LEU A 130 -3.18 11.76 21.95
CA LEU A 130 -2.27 11.42 20.86
C LEU A 130 -3.03 11.16 19.56
N VAL A 131 -2.35 11.34 18.43
CA VAL A 131 -2.86 11.02 17.10
C VAL A 131 -2.05 9.87 16.52
N GLY A 132 -2.72 8.76 16.26
CA GLY A 132 -2.16 7.64 15.51
C GLY A 132 -2.41 7.85 14.02
N ALA A 133 -1.35 7.87 13.22
CA ALA A 133 -1.44 8.01 11.77
C ALA A 133 -0.18 7.45 11.10
N TYR A 134 -0.31 7.05 9.83
CA TYR A 134 0.82 6.70 9.00
C TYR A 134 1.58 7.96 8.57
N GLY A 135 2.92 7.89 8.58
CA GLY A 135 3.79 8.96 8.08
C GLY A 135 3.94 10.14 9.03
N GLN A 136 3.81 9.94 10.36
CA GLN A 136 4.11 10.97 11.37
C GLN A 136 5.55 11.50 11.22
N ASP A 137 6.48 10.62 10.94
CA ASP A 137 7.81 10.99 10.46
C ASP A 137 7.78 10.97 8.92
N ASP A 138 7.81 12.09 8.23
CA ASP A 138 8.23 13.43 8.68
C ASP A 138 7.07 14.46 8.66
N LYS A 139 5.81 14.04 8.52
CA LYS A 139 4.65 14.96 8.38
C LYS A 139 4.51 15.95 9.55
N VAL A 140 4.84 15.53 10.76
CA VAL A 140 4.77 16.41 11.93
C VAL A 140 5.77 17.56 11.83
N CYS A 141 6.97 17.30 11.34
CA CYS A 141 7.99 18.33 11.15
C CYS A 141 7.61 19.27 9.99
N ALA A 142 7.18 18.72 8.88
CA ALA A 142 6.72 19.51 7.73
C ALA A 142 5.52 20.40 8.07
N TYR A 143 4.55 19.88 8.79
CA TYR A 143 3.38 20.65 9.23
C TYR A 143 3.75 21.79 10.16
N THR A 144 4.58 21.54 11.17
CA THR A 144 4.98 22.58 12.13
C THR A 144 5.85 23.66 11.48
N ALA A 145 6.74 23.29 10.56
CA ALA A 145 7.53 24.26 9.79
C ALA A 145 6.63 25.14 8.90
N MET A 146 5.71 24.53 8.17
CA MET A 146 4.77 25.25 7.32
C MET A 146 3.87 26.21 8.12
N THR A 147 3.33 25.74 9.24
CA THR A 147 2.44 26.60 10.07
C THR A 147 3.21 27.74 10.73
N ALA A 148 4.46 27.55 11.13
CA ALA A 148 5.31 28.61 11.66
C ALA A 148 5.59 29.69 10.59
N GLU A 149 5.91 29.28 9.37
CA GLU A 149 6.12 30.18 8.24
C GLU A 149 4.86 31.00 7.92
N MET A 150 3.70 30.32 7.84
CA MET A 150 2.41 30.99 7.60
C MET A 150 2.02 31.98 8.71
N ALA A 151 2.45 31.77 9.94
CA ALA A 151 2.19 32.64 11.08
C ALA A 151 3.14 33.83 11.16
N THR A 152 4.19 33.87 10.35
CA THR A 152 5.19 34.93 10.35
C THR A 152 4.70 36.14 9.53
N GLU A 153 4.39 37.24 10.18
CA GLU A 153 3.86 38.46 9.53
C GLU A 153 4.89 39.18 8.67
N LYS A 154 6.17 39.11 9.03
CA LYS A 154 7.30 39.73 8.30
C LYS A 154 8.48 38.78 8.34
N PRO A 155 8.68 37.95 7.32
CA PRO A 155 9.89 37.15 7.22
C PRO A 155 11.10 38.10 6.98
N GLU A 156 12.18 37.86 7.73
CA GLU A 156 13.46 38.56 7.54
C GLU A 156 14.25 37.94 6.36
#